data_5c7553d5484ef24ab75d496a712cafa3
#
_entry.id   5c7553d5484ef24ab75d496a712cafa3
#
_cell.length_a   1.000
_cell.length_b   1.000
_cell.length_c   1.000
_cell.angle_alpha   90.00
_cell.angle_beta   90.00
_cell.angle_gamma   90.00
#
_symmetry.space_group_name_H-M   'P 1'
#
loop_
_entity.id
_entity.type
_entity.pdbx_description
1 polymer ?
#
loop_
_entity_poly.entity_id
_entity_poly.type
_entity_poly.pdbx_seq_one_letter_code
_entity_poly.pdbx_strand_id
1 'polypeptide(L)'
;MEYRPLVDGALKLAKHSIEKVIFFQRKGHEVKLNAPKEISWDESLSNAKDTDCVEMNSNEFAYILYTSGTTGTPKGIVRDIGGHIVALKWTMKNIYNIDKGDIWWSASHQS
;
A
#
# COMPACT_ATOMS: atom_id res chain seq x y z
N MET A 1 -0.83 17.86 10.17
CA MET A 1 -1.62 16.85 10.91
C MET A 1 -0.63 15.89 11.55
N GLU A 2 -0.76 15.65 12.84
CA GLU A 2 0.06 14.66 13.54
C GLU A 2 -0.58 13.27 13.42
N TYR A 3 0.16 12.32 12.87
CA TYR A 3 -0.34 10.95 12.69
C TYR A 3 -0.17 10.07 13.93
N ARG A 4 0.72 10.44 14.86
CA ARG A 4 1.01 9.65 16.05
C ARG A 4 -0.24 9.32 16.88
N PRO A 5 -1.13 10.28 17.22
CA PRO A 5 -2.35 9.99 17.97
C PRO A 5 -3.31 9.04 17.25
N LEU A 6 -3.36 9.13 15.91
CA LEU A 6 -4.19 8.25 15.09
C LEU A 6 -3.68 6.80 15.11
N VAL A 7 -2.36 6.61 15.00
CA VAL A 7 -1.73 5.29 15.10
C VAL A 7 -1.95 4.68 16.48
N ASP A 8 -1.72 5.46 17.55
CA ASP A 8 -1.91 4.99 18.92
C ASP A 8 -3.37 4.62 19.20
N GLY A 9 -4.32 5.40 18.67
CA GLY A 9 -5.75 5.11 18.73
C GLY A 9 -6.11 3.81 18.00
N ALA A 10 -5.60 3.65 16.78
CA ALA A 10 -5.82 2.44 15.99
C ALA A 10 -5.25 1.18 16.65
N LEU A 11 -4.04 1.27 17.22
CA LEU A 11 -3.41 0.16 17.92
C LEU A 11 -4.19 -0.26 19.18
N LYS A 12 -4.81 0.70 19.89
CA LYS A 12 -5.67 0.42 21.05
C LYS A 12 -6.98 -0.27 20.67
N LEU A 13 -7.53 0.05 19.50
CA LEU A 13 -8.79 -0.52 19.01
C LEU A 13 -8.59 -1.84 18.25
N ALA A 14 -7.37 -2.14 17.83
CA ALA A 14 -7.05 -3.34 17.06
C ALA A 14 -7.35 -4.61 17.88
N LYS A 15 -8.14 -5.50 17.30
CA LYS A 15 -8.47 -6.81 17.91
C LYS A 15 -7.36 -7.85 17.73
N HIS A 16 -6.41 -7.58 16.84
CA HIS A 16 -5.29 -8.46 16.52
C HIS A 16 -3.97 -7.81 16.94
N SER A 17 -3.03 -8.62 17.40
CA SER A 17 -1.69 -8.15 17.73
C SER A 17 -0.94 -7.85 16.43
N ILE A 18 -0.45 -6.63 16.31
CA ILE A 18 0.46 -6.21 15.25
C ILE A 18 1.88 -6.43 15.75
N GLU A 19 2.70 -7.14 15.00
CA GLU A 19 4.07 -7.48 15.40
C GLU A 19 5.00 -6.27 15.29
N LYS A 20 4.92 -5.53 14.18
CA LYS A 20 5.76 -4.37 13.92
C LYS A 20 4.95 -3.22 13.32
N VAL A 21 5.34 -2.01 13.68
CA VAL A 21 4.85 -0.77 13.06
C VAL A 21 6.06 -0.02 12.52
N ILE A 22 6.09 0.20 11.22
CA ILE A 22 7.19 0.89 10.53
C ILE A 22 6.79 2.35 10.34
N PHE A 23 7.62 3.26 10.84
CA PHE A 23 7.39 4.70 10.73
C PHE A 23 8.32 5.32 9.70
N PHE A 24 7.74 5.89 8.65
CA PHE A 24 8.45 6.82 7.79
C PHE A 24 8.36 8.22 8.39
N GLN A 25 9.48 8.74 8.89
CA GLN A 25 9.53 10.02 9.58
C GLN A 25 10.03 11.12 8.63
N ARG A 26 9.28 12.21 8.55
CA ARG A 26 9.71 13.39 7.80
C ARG A 26 10.61 14.25 8.68
N LYS A 27 11.64 14.83 8.08
CA LYS A 27 12.55 15.77 8.75
C LYS A 27 11.78 16.92 9.41
N GLY A 28 12.02 17.15 10.70
CA GLY A 28 11.34 18.17 11.51
C GLY A 28 9.98 17.73 12.06
N HIS A 29 9.58 16.47 11.85
CA HIS A 29 8.34 15.88 12.38
C HIS A 29 8.59 14.49 12.96
N GLU A 30 9.79 14.28 13.48
CA GLU A 30 10.18 13.02 14.08
C GLU A 30 9.46 12.81 15.41
N VAL A 31 9.03 11.58 15.65
CA VAL A 31 8.41 11.15 16.90
C VAL A 31 9.27 10.08 17.56
N LYS A 32 9.23 10.01 18.89
CA LYS A 32 9.88 8.94 19.62
C LYS A 32 9.19 7.61 19.33
N LEU A 33 9.97 6.62 18.92
CA LEU A 33 9.49 5.28 18.63
C LEU A 33 9.59 4.38 19.88
N ASN A 34 8.62 3.50 20.06
CA ASN A 34 8.55 2.54 21.17
C ASN A 34 9.10 1.18 20.71
N ALA A 35 10.42 1.04 20.77
CA ALA A 35 11.08 -0.24 20.47
C ALA A 35 10.63 -1.33 21.47
N PRO A 36 10.62 -2.61 21.09
CA PRO A 36 11.02 -3.14 19.80
C PRO A 36 9.87 -3.24 18.77
N LYS A 37 8.67 -2.80 19.13
CA LYS A 37 7.47 -2.90 18.27
C LYS A 37 7.47 -1.86 17.15
N GLU A 38 7.93 -0.66 17.43
CA GLU A 38 8.00 0.44 16.48
C GLU A 38 9.44 0.62 16.00
N ILE A 39 9.62 0.63 14.70
CA ILE A 39 10.92 0.80 14.03
C ILE A 39 10.84 1.89 12.98
N SER A 40 11.96 2.53 12.68
CA SER A 40 12.02 3.50 11.59
C SER A 40 12.05 2.80 10.22
N TRP A 41 11.62 3.52 9.20
CA TRP A 41 11.74 3.07 7.81
C TRP A 41 13.20 2.77 7.44
N ASP A 42 14.12 3.67 7.81
CA ASP A 42 15.54 3.54 7.47
C ASP A 42 16.17 2.32 8.17
N GLU A 43 15.83 2.08 9.44
CA GLU A 43 16.24 0.87 10.16
C GLU A 43 15.69 -0.39 9.49
N SER A 44 14.43 -0.36 9.07
CA SER A 44 13.80 -1.48 8.37
C SER A 44 14.51 -1.79 7.06
N LEU A 45 14.84 -0.76 6.27
CA LEU A 45 15.57 -0.93 5.00
C LEU A 45 17.00 -1.43 5.20
N SER A 46 17.73 -0.88 6.19
CA SER A 46 19.12 -1.28 6.43
C SER A 46 19.26 -2.74 6.86
N ASN A 47 18.21 -3.29 7.47
CA ASN A 47 18.14 -4.70 7.90
C ASN A 47 17.48 -5.61 6.87
N ALA A 48 16.91 -5.06 5.79
CA ALA A 48 16.29 -5.85 4.73
C ALA A 48 17.33 -6.58 3.88
N LYS A 49 16.93 -7.73 3.39
CA LYS A 49 17.71 -8.51 2.42
C LYS A 49 16.94 -8.57 1.12
N ASP A 50 17.67 -8.67 0.02
CA ASP A 50 17.04 -8.94 -1.27
C ASP A 50 16.26 -10.24 -1.19
N THR A 51 15.11 -10.27 -1.82
CA THR A 51 14.25 -11.44 -1.91
C THR A 51 13.77 -11.62 -3.35
N ASP A 52 13.64 -12.87 -3.75
CA ASP A 52 13.09 -13.20 -5.06
C ASP A 52 11.59 -12.93 -5.11
N CYS A 53 11.08 -12.78 -6.34
CA CYS A 53 9.63 -12.67 -6.56
C CYS A 53 8.97 -14.00 -6.18
N VAL A 54 7.85 -13.90 -5.48
CA VAL A 54 7.01 -15.06 -5.18
C VAL A 54 6.21 -15.44 -6.43
N GLU A 55 6.31 -16.71 -6.85
CA GLU A 55 5.49 -17.23 -7.93
C GLU A 55 4.03 -17.35 -7.46
N MET A 56 3.11 -16.79 -8.23
CA MET A 56 1.69 -16.77 -7.91
C MET A 56 0.87 -17.25 -9.12
N ASN A 57 -0.23 -17.96 -8.86
CA ASN A 57 -1.16 -18.31 -9.92
C ASN A 57 -1.94 -17.07 -10.39
N SER A 58 -2.28 -17.03 -11.66
CA SER A 58 -2.97 -15.89 -12.27
C SER A 58 -4.35 -15.59 -11.68
N ASN A 59 -4.99 -16.59 -11.08
CA ASN A 59 -6.30 -16.48 -10.43
C ASN A 59 -6.21 -16.19 -8.92
N GLU A 60 -5.01 -16.09 -8.34
CA GLU A 60 -4.85 -15.70 -6.94
C GLU A 60 -5.10 -14.20 -6.76
N PHE A 61 -5.48 -13.81 -5.55
CA PHE A 61 -5.80 -12.42 -5.23
C PHE A 61 -4.53 -11.59 -5.09
N ALA A 62 -4.47 -10.47 -5.80
CA ALA A 62 -3.38 -9.50 -5.69
C ALA A 62 -3.60 -8.55 -4.52
N TYR A 63 -4.79 -7.93 -4.47
CA TYR A 63 -5.15 -6.97 -3.42
C TYR A 63 -6.66 -6.73 -3.35
N ILE A 64 -7.07 -6.10 -2.25
CA ILE A 64 -8.44 -5.60 -2.04
C ILE A 64 -8.36 -4.08 -1.91
N LEU A 65 -9.09 -3.37 -2.76
CA LEU A 65 -9.22 -1.91 -2.70
C LEU A 65 -10.63 -1.54 -2.22
N TYR A 66 -10.71 -0.83 -1.10
CA TYR A 66 -11.98 -0.33 -0.60
C TYR A 66 -12.32 1.01 -1.25
N THR A 67 -13.54 1.12 -1.75
CA THR A 67 -14.10 2.37 -2.29
C THR A 67 -15.14 2.92 -1.33
N SER A 68 -15.33 4.25 -1.32
CA SER A 68 -16.29 4.92 -0.45
C SER A 68 -17.75 4.49 -0.67
N GLY A 69 -18.05 3.87 -1.81
CA GLY A 69 -19.39 3.38 -2.18
C GLY A 69 -20.45 4.49 -2.19
N THR A 70 -21.37 4.45 -3.15
CA THR A 70 -22.49 5.41 -3.24
C THR A 70 -23.50 5.28 -2.09
N THR A 71 -23.47 4.18 -1.36
CA THR A 71 -24.37 3.86 -0.25
C THR A 71 -23.81 4.16 1.15
N GLY A 72 -22.63 4.82 1.22
CA GLY A 72 -21.95 5.13 2.49
C GLY A 72 -21.23 3.97 3.15
N THR A 73 -21.45 2.73 2.72
CA THR A 73 -20.72 1.57 3.22
C THR A 73 -19.57 1.24 2.27
N PRO A 74 -18.31 1.22 2.75
CA PRO A 74 -17.17 0.88 1.90
C PRO A 74 -17.30 -0.51 1.30
N LYS A 75 -17.03 -0.62 0.00
CA LYS A 75 -17.03 -1.89 -0.74
C LYS A 75 -15.61 -2.30 -1.08
N GLY A 76 -15.23 -3.53 -0.71
CA GLY A 76 -13.94 -4.11 -1.07
C GLY A 76 -13.98 -4.70 -2.49
N ILE A 77 -13.18 -4.14 -3.39
CA ILE A 77 -13.00 -4.68 -4.75
C ILE A 77 -11.77 -5.57 -4.73
N VAL A 78 -11.99 -6.85 -4.95
CA VAL A 78 -10.90 -7.84 -5.05
C VAL A 78 -10.37 -7.85 -6.48
N ARG A 79 -9.04 -7.82 -6.62
CA ARG A 79 -8.35 -7.96 -7.90
C ARG A 79 -7.53 -9.24 -7.89
N ASP A 80 -7.69 -10.03 -8.94
CA ASP A 80 -6.80 -11.15 -9.23
C ASP A 80 -5.52 -10.67 -9.92
N ILE A 81 -4.48 -11.50 -9.93
CA ILE A 81 -3.18 -11.13 -10.49
C ILE A 81 -3.25 -11.07 -12.01
N GLY A 82 -3.71 -12.14 -12.66
CA GLY A 82 -3.66 -12.26 -14.11
C GLY A 82 -4.62 -11.33 -14.82
N GLY A 83 -5.89 -11.36 -14.47
CA GLY A 83 -6.91 -10.53 -15.10
C GLY A 83 -6.66 -9.04 -14.91
N HIS A 84 -6.20 -8.66 -13.70
CA HIS A 84 -5.88 -7.25 -13.43
C HIS A 84 -4.70 -6.75 -14.27
N ILE A 85 -3.62 -7.52 -14.38
CA ILE A 85 -2.44 -7.14 -15.20
C ILE A 85 -2.82 -7.04 -16.69
N VAL A 86 -3.63 -7.97 -17.19
CA VAL A 86 -4.12 -7.93 -18.58
C VAL A 86 -4.95 -6.67 -18.83
N ALA A 87 -5.88 -6.35 -17.92
CA ALA A 87 -6.70 -5.16 -18.00
C ALA A 87 -5.87 -3.87 -17.98
N LEU A 88 -4.88 -3.78 -17.08
CA LEU A 88 -3.96 -2.63 -17.00
C LEU A 88 -3.16 -2.47 -18.29
N LYS A 89 -2.56 -3.55 -18.79
CA LYS A 89 -1.79 -3.52 -20.04
C LYS A 89 -2.65 -3.07 -21.22
N TRP A 90 -3.86 -3.60 -21.33
CA TRP A 90 -4.81 -3.23 -22.38
C TRP A 90 -5.20 -1.75 -22.27
N THR A 91 -5.49 -1.26 -21.09
CA THR A 91 -5.85 0.13 -20.81
C THR A 91 -4.71 1.08 -21.17
N MET A 92 -3.48 0.78 -20.77
CA MET A 92 -2.31 1.59 -21.12
C MET A 92 -2.17 1.72 -22.63
N LYS A 93 -2.26 0.61 -23.37
CA LYS A 93 -2.14 0.61 -24.83
C LYS A 93 -3.30 1.28 -25.53
N ASN A 94 -4.54 0.92 -25.20
CA ASN A 94 -5.69 1.25 -26.03
C ASN A 94 -6.44 2.52 -25.60
N ILE A 95 -6.31 2.93 -24.33
CA ILE A 95 -6.96 4.15 -23.80
C ILE A 95 -5.96 5.27 -23.71
N TYR A 96 -4.78 5.02 -23.14
CA TYR A 96 -3.77 6.06 -22.93
C TYR A 96 -2.73 6.16 -24.04
N ASN A 97 -2.72 5.20 -24.98
CA ASN A 97 -1.74 5.10 -26.08
C ASN A 97 -0.28 5.13 -25.58
N ILE A 98 -0.02 4.41 -24.50
CA ILE A 98 1.30 4.30 -23.85
C ILE A 98 1.94 2.98 -24.26
N ASP A 99 3.20 3.06 -24.67
CA ASP A 99 4.03 1.92 -25.05
C ASP A 99 5.28 1.78 -24.15
N LYS A 100 6.01 0.70 -24.37
CA LYS A 100 7.27 0.45 -23.64
C LYS A 100 8.27 1.57 -23.91
N GLY A 101 8.74 2.20 -22.83
CA GLY A 101 9.71 3.31 -22.87
C GLY A 101 9.08 4.70 -22.75
N ASP A 102 7.74 4.78 -22.85
CA ASP A 102 7.04 6.03 -22.62
C ASP A 102 7.03 6.40 -21.13
N ILE A 103 6.98 7.70 -20.85
CA ILE A 103 6.87 8.22 -19.49
C ILE A 103 5.40 8.47 -19.18
N TRP A 104 4.89 7.79 -18.14
CA TRP A 104 3.55 8.00 -17.62
C TRP A 104 3.58 8.66 -16.25
N TRP A 105 2.77 9.69 -16.09
CA TRP A 105 2.55 10.32 -14.80
C TRP A 105 1.07 10.64 -14.61
N SER A 106 0.54 10.35 -13.44
CA SER A 106 -0.84 10.65 -13.08
C SER A 106 -0.89 11.44 -11.78
N ALA A 107 -1.62 12.55 -11.78
CA ALA A 107 -1.92 13.35 -10.60
C ALA A 107 -3.27 12.95 -9.97
N SER A 108 -3.74 11.74 -10.21
CA SER A 108 -5.01 11.28 -9.63
C SER A 108 -4.95 11.27 -8.11
N HIS A 109 -5.92 11.91 -7.48
CA HIS A 109 -6.10 11.86 -6.03
C HIS A 109 -6.76 10.52 -5.67
N GLN A 110 -6.15 9.77 -4.79
CA GLN A 110 -6.82 8.65 -4.15
C GLN A 110 -7.68 9.21 -3.02
N SER A 111 -8.96 9.35 -3.27
CA SER A 111 -9.96 9.74 -2.27
C SER A 111 -10.39 8.55 -1.45
#